data_328687c6f3b813c5c3290abbe52260a4
#
_entry.id   328687c6f3b813c5c3290abbe52260a4
#
_cell.length_a   1.000
_cell.length_b   1.000
_cell.length_c   1.000
_cell.angle_alpha   90.00
_cell.angle_beta   90.00
_cell.angle_gamma   90.00
#
_symmetry.space_group_name_H-M   'P 1'
#
loop_
_entity.id
_entity.type
_entity.pdbx_description
1 polymer ?
#
loop_
_entity_poly.entity_id
_entity_poly.type
_entity_poly.pdbx_seq_one_letter_code
_entity_poly.pdbx_strand_id
1 'polypeptide(L)'
;MRGTSITGSSVLTLDQSQAENAAIAQGLKRQDPDLLDQLIERYQHRLLRYLLFLTGNREISEDLFQETWMRVLLRGSQYNGKARFDTWLFTIARNLVIDLSRKRAVVSLDELSDSSENDRPIEFPITGPSPLDQIQSGEDRAEVNEVLHKLESSSREVLVLRFYEELSLEEIAGVTKAPLSTVKSRLYRGLSALKPEIEKIRATRWSEATP
;
A
#
# COMPACT_ATOMS: atom_id res chain seq x y z
N MET A 1 -40.64 -22.12 -5.27
CA MET A 1 -39.38 -22.77 -4.90
C MET A 1 -38.41 -22.68 -6.06
N ARG A 2 -37.49 -21.77 -6.02
CA ARG A 2 -36.24 -21.78 -6.81
C ARG A 2 -35.16 -21.12 -5.97
N GLY A 3 -34.35 -21.96 -5.33
CA GLY A 3 -33.15 -21.53 -4.63
C GLY A 3 -32.05 -21.15 -5.63
N THR A 4 -31.64 -19.92 -5.63
CA THR A 4 -30.59 -19.41 -6.51
C THR A 4 -29.23 -19.74 -5.88
N SER A 5 -28.51 -20.62 -6.53
CA SER A 5 -27.17 -21.10 -6.18
C SER A 5 -26.14 -19.98 -6.45
N ILE A 6 -25.74 -19.23 -5.43
CA ILE A 6 -24.67 -18.19 -5.53
C ILE A 6 -23.31 -18.73 -5.05
N THR A 7 -23.22 -20.00 -4.69
CA THR A 7 -22.04 -20.56 -3.98
C THR A 7 -20.91 -21.03 -4.91
N GLY A 8 -21.12 -21.14 -6.22
CA GLY A 8 -20.13 -21.76 -7.11
C GLY A 8 -18.99 -20.85 -7.56
N SER A 9 -19.26 -19.57 -7.80
CA SER A 9 -18.24 -18.64 -8.37
C SER A 9 -17.21 -18.18 -7.36
N SER A 10 -17.59 -18.02 -6.10
CA SER A 10 -16.69 -17.54 -5.04
C SER A 10 -15.69 -18.60 -4.57
N VAL A 11 -16.07 -19.87 -4.61
CA VAL A 11 -15.19 -21.00 -4.23
C VAL A 11 -14.13 -21.25 -5.29
N LEU A 12 -14.50 -21.15 -6.58
CA LEU A 12 -13.56 -21.34 -7.70
C LEU A 12 -12.48 -20.24 -7.73
N THR A 13 -12.82 -19.00 -7.39
CA THR A 13 -11.87 -17.89 -7.33
C THR A 13 -10.89 -18.00 -6.15
N LEU A 14 -11.33 -18.50 -5.01
CA LEU A 14 -10.48 -18.76 -3.83
C LEU A 14 -9.48 -19.88 -4.10
N ASP A 15 -9.92 -20.95 -4.73
CA ASP A 15 -9.09 -22.11 -5.05
C ASP A 15 -8.01 -21.75 -6.10
N GLN A 16 -8.38 -20.96 -7.10
CA GLN A 16 -7.44 -20.41 -8.09
C GLN A 16 -6.39 -19.49 -7.46
N SER A 17 -6.80 -18.61 -6.54
CA SER A 17 -5.88 -17.72 -5.82
C SER A 17 -4.91 -18.49 -4.92
N GLN A 18 -5.36 -19.56 -4.27
CA GLN A 18 -4.49 -20.42 -3.46
C GLN A 18 -3.49 -21.20 -4.32
N ALA A 19 -3.93 -21.73 -5.46
CA ALA A 19 -3.07 -22.44 -6.39
C ALA A 19 -1.99 -21.50 -6.97
N GLU A 20 -2.35 -20.27 -7.33
CA GLU A 20 -1.40 -19.25 -7.80
C GLU A 20 -0.36 -18.91 -6.71
N ASN A 21 -0.79 -18.66 -5.48
CA ASN A 21 0.11 -18.38 -4.36
C ASN A 21 1.07 -19.54 -4.07
N ALA A 22 0.58 -20.77 -4.17
CA ALA A 22 1.41 -21.97 -4.00
C ALA A 22 2.45 -22.10 -5.12
N ALA A 23 2.07 -21.81 -6.38
CA ALA A 23 2.98 -21.82 -7.52
C ALA A 23 4.09 -20.74 -7.36
N ILE A 24 3.70 -19.52 -6.95
CA ILE A 24 4.66 -18.44 -6.65
C ILE A 24 5.62 -18.88 -5.54
N ALA A 25 5.11 -19.45 -4.44
CA ALA A 25 5.96 -19.92 -3.34
C ALA A 25 6.97 -20.97 -3.79
N GLN A 26 6.57 -21.89 -4.67
CA GLN A 26 7.44 -22.93 -5.20
C GLN A 26 8.52 -22.34 -6.14
N GLY A 27 8.15 -21.42 -7.02
CA GLY A 27 9.09 -20.77 -7.93
C GLY A 27 10.10 -19.90 -7.19
N LEU A 28 9.67 -19.11 -6.21
CA LEU A 28 10.57 -18.32 -5.35
C LEU A 28 11.55 -19.20 -4.56
N LYS A 29 11.10 -20.36 -4.09
CA LYS A 29 11.98 -21.34 -3.41
C LYS A 29 13.05 -21.92 -4.35
N ARG A 30 12.74 -22.05 -5.65
CA ARG A 30 13.67 -22.52 -6.69
C ARG A 30 14.51 -21.40 -7.25
N GLN A 31 14.28 -20.16 -6.85
CA GLN A 31 14.91 -18.96 -7.41
C GLN A 31 14.72 -18.86 -8.94
N ASP A 32 13.50 -19.16 -9.40
CA ASP A 32 13.13 -19.14 -10.81
C ASP A 32 13.18 -17.69 -11.34
N PRO A 33 14.09 -17.38 -12.29
CA PRO A 33 14.25 -16.02 -12.79
C PRO A 33 13.07 -15.57 -13.64
N ASP A 34 12.45 -16.46 -14.44
CA ASP A 34 11.31 -16.11 -15.29
C ASP A 34 10.09 -15.74 -14.44
N LEU A 35 9.86 -16.45 -13.33
CA LEU A 35 8.82 -16.08 -12.38
C LEU A 35 9.11 -14.72 -11.74
N LEU A 36 10.36 -14.45 -11.38
CA LEU A 36 10.73 -13.19 -10.76
C LEU A 36 10.46 -12.00 -11.69
N ASP A 37 10.85 -12.12 -12.96
CA ASP A 37 10.61 -11.10 -13.98
C ASP A 37 9.10 -10.85 -14.15
N GLN A 38 8.29 -11.90 -14.20
CA GLN A 38 6.82 -11.79 -14.26
C GLN A 38 6.24 -11.09 -13.02
N LEU A 39 6.76 -11.38 -11.83
CA LEU A 39 6.32 -10.73 -10.59
C LEU A 39 6.73 -9.24 -10.58
N ILE A 40 7.94 -8.91 -11.01
CA ILE A 40 8.40 -7.52 -11.12
C ILE A 40 7.50 -6.77 -12.09
N GLU A 41 7.28 -7.30 -13.30
CA GLU A 41 6.43 -6.67 -14.31
C GLU A 41 5.00 -6.42 -13.77
N ARG A 42 4.42 -7.41 -13.10
CA ARG A 42 3.06 -7.33 -12.55
C ARG A 42 2.92 -6.32 -11.41
N TYR A 43 3.93 -6.22 -10.54
CA TYR A 43 3.82 -5.45 -9.30
C TYR A 43 4.60 -4.14 -9.29
N GLN A 44 5.48 -3.86 -10.27
CA GLN A 44 6.36 -2.68 -10.26
C GLN A 44 5.60 -1.36 -10.05
N HIS A 45 4.54 -1.11 -10.81
CA HIS A 45 3.77 0.15 -10.72
C HIS A 45 3.00 0.25 -9.40
N ARG A 46 2.45 -0.86 -8.93
CA ARG A 46 1.70 -0.94 -7.66
C ARG A 46 2.64 -0.68 -6.49
N LEU A 47 3.78 -1.37 -6.45
CA LEU A 47 4.77 -1.24 -5.40
C LEU A 47 5.37 0.18 -5.35
N LEU A 48 5.78 0.72 -6.50
CA LEU A 48 6.36 2.06 -6.56
C LEU A 48 5.34 3.12 -6.11
N ARG A 49 4.09 3.02 -6.55
CA ARG A 49 3.00 3.90 -6.12
C ARG A 49 2.79 3.84 -4.60
N TYR A 50 2.73 2.63 -4.02
CA TYR A 50 2.58 2.45 -2.58
C TYR A 50 3.73 3.11 -1.81
N LEU A 51 4.97 2.90 -2.23
CA LEU A 51 6.15 3.52 -1.63
C LEU A 51 6.10 5.05 -1.73
N LEU A 52 5.68 5.59 -2.88
CA LEU A 52 5.48 7.03 -3.07
C LEU A 52 4.44 7.61 -2.12
N PHE A 53 3.33 6.90 -1.89
CA PHE A 53 2.32 7.32 -0.91
C PHE A 53 2.88 7.35 0.52
N LEU A 54 3.76 6.42 0.86
CA LEU A 54 4.34 6.35 2.21
C LEU A 54 5.45 7.37 2.43
N THR A 55 6.30 7.59 1.43
CA THR A 55 7.52 8.40 1.59
C THR A 55 7.36 9.85 1.12
N GLY A 56 6.44 10.12 0.18
CA GLY A 56 6.30 11.41 -0.47
C GLY A 56 7.56 11.85 -1.25
N ASN A 57 8.53 10.95 -1.47
CA ASN A 57 9.80 11.27 -2.13
C ASN A 57 10.14 10.18 -3.15
N ARG A 58 10.41 10.61 -4.39
CA ARG A 58 10.64 9.70 -5.51
C ARG A 58 11.95 8.91 -5.37
N GLU A 59 13.04 9.58 -5.07
CA GLU A 59 14.38 8.98 -4.94
C GLU A 59 14.37 7.89 -3.85
N ILE A 60 13.82 8.23 -2.68
CA ILE A 60 13.66 7.28 -1.57
C ILE A 60 12.78 6.09 -1.99
N SER A 61 11.72 6.34 -2.74
CA SER A 61 10.80 5.29 -3.18
C SER A 61 11.45 4.35 -4.18
N GLU A 62 12.27 4.87 -5.09
CA GLU A 62 13.05 4.09 -6.06
C GLU A 62 14.10 3.22 -5.36
N ASP A 63 14.80 3.75 -4.36
CA ASP A 63 15.75 2.99 -3.54
C ASP A 63 15.03 1.87 -2.75
N LEU A 64 13.91 2.19 -2.10
CA LEU A 64 13.12 1.21 -1.36
C LEU A 64 12.47 0.17 -2.27
N PHE A 65 12.12 0.53 -3.50
CA PHE A 65 11.63 -0.38 -4.51
C PHE A 65 12.70 -1.43 -4.86
N GLN A 66 13.92 -1.01 -5.14
CA GLN A 66 15.04 -1.90 -5.43
C GLN A 66 15.34 -2.81 -4.23
N GLU A 67 15.42 -2.23 -3.03
CA GLU A 67 15.67 -2.99 -1.81
C GLU A 67 14.53 -4.00 -1.51
N THR A 68 13.28 -3.67 -1.84
CA THR A 68 12.15 -4.60 -1.69
C THR A 68 12.35 -5.82 -2.57
N TRP A 69 12.70 -5.66 -3.84
CA TRP A 69 12.93 -6.77 -4.75
C TRP A 69 14.18 -7.57 -4.38
N MET A 70 15.24 -6.92 -3.91
CA MET A 70 16.40 -7.61 -3.35
C MET A 70 15.99 -8.50 -2.17
N ARG A 71 15.11 -8.03 -1.29
CA ARG A 71 14.59 -8.86 -0.19
C ARG A 71 13.70 -9.98 -0.67
N VAL A 72 12.90 -9.78 -1.70
CA VAL A 72 12.11 -10.85 -2.35
C VAL A 72 13.05 -11.93 -2.88
N LEU A 73 14.14 -11.59 -3.57
CA LEU A 73 15.16 -12.52 -4.04
C LEU A 73 15.80 -13.30 -2.89
N LEU A 74 16.28 -12.60 -1.88
CA LEU A 74 17.04 -13.21 -0.77
C LEU A 74 16.15 -14.04 0.17
N ARG A 75 14.88 -13.65 0.35
CA ARG A 75 13.97 -14.26 1.33
C ARG A 75 12.75 -14.93 0.68
N GLY A 76 12.72 -15.07 -0.64
CA GLY A 76 11.61 -15.68 -1.37
C GLY A 76 11.26 -17.08 -0.88
N SER A 77 12.26 -17.86 -0.43
CA SER A 77 12.04 -19.18 0.17
C SER A 77 11.22 -19.17 1.47
N GLN A 78 11.09 -18.00 2.14
CA GLN A 78 10.27 -17.83 3.34
C GLN A 78 8.80 -17.60 3.02
N TYR A 79 8.46 -17.23 1.78
CA TYR A 79 7.09 -17.12 1.35
C TYR A 79 6.45 -18.49 1.23
N ASN A 80 5.40 -18.75 2.00
CA ASN A 80 4.79 -20.08 2.14
C ASN A 80 3.46 -20.23 1.37
N GLY A 81 3.03 -19.21 0.62
CA GLY A 81 1.79 -19.22 -0.16
C GLY A 81 0.49 -19.13 0.65
N LYS A 82 0.53 -19.02 1.99
CA LYS A 82 -0.68 -18.93 2.82
C LYS A 82 -1.41 -17.59 2.69
N ALA A 83 -0.67 -16.50 2.60
CA ALA A 83 -1.20 -15.19 2.28
C ALA A 83 -1.01 -14.89 0.80
N ARG A 84 -1.75 -13.93 0.26
CA ARG A 84 -1.51 -13.43 -1.10
C ARG A 84 -0.09 -12.88 -1.23
N PHE A 85 0.50 -13.05 -2.41
CA PHE A 85 1.86 -12.57 -2.66
C PHE A 85 1.98 -11.04 -2.49
N ASP A 86 0.99 -10.28 -2.95
CA ASP A 86 0.98 -8.82 -2.78
C ASP A 86 0.97 -8.40 -1.30
N THR A 87 0.18 -9.07 -0.46
CA THR A 87 0.17 -8.82 0.99
C THR A 87 1.57 -9.03 1.62
N TRP A 88 2.27 -10.08 1.19
CA TRP A 88 3.63 -10.34 1.65
C TRP A 88 4.63 -9.32 1.11
N LEU A 89 4.52 -8.94 -0.17
CA LEU A 89 5.35 -7.93 -0.82
C LEU A 89 5.20 -6.55 -0.14
N PHE A 90 3.95 -6.09 0.06
CA PHE A 90 3.69 -4.81 0.74
C PHE A 90 4.14 -4.82 2.20
N THR A 91 4.10 -5.97 2.88
CA THR A 91 4.67 -6.11 4.23
C THR A 91 6.19 -5.88 4.23
N ILE A 92 6.92 -6.41 3.24
CA ILE A 92 8.37 -6.17 3.10
C ILE A 92 8.62 -4.68 2.87
N ALA A 93 7.94 -4.09 1.89
CA ALA A 93 8.08 -2.69 1.54
C ALA A 93 7.80 -1.76 2.73
N ARG A 94 6.70 -2.00 3.45
CA ARG A 94 6.35 -1.25 4.65
C ARG A 94 7.41 -1.33 5.74
N ASN A 95 7.92 -2.51 6.02
CA ASN A 95 8.97 -2.69 7.03
C ASN A 95 10.23 -1.88 6.66
N LEU A 96 10.60 -1.82 5.37
CA LEU A 96 11.71 -1.01 4.89
C LEU A 96 11.48 0.50 5.12
N VAL A 97 10.27 0.98 4.85
CA VAL A 97 9.88 2.38 5.11
C VAL A 97 10.00 2.69 6.60
N ILE A 98 9.51 1.81 7.48
CA ILE A 98 9.61 1.98 8.94
C ILE A 98 11.08 1.98 9.39
N ASP A 99 11.88 1.03 8.91
CA ASP A 99 13.29 0.94 9.26
C ASP A 99 14.05 2.22 8.85
N LEU A 100 13.74 2.77 7.67
CA LEU A 100 14.33 4.02 7.19
C LEU A 100 13.89 5.22 8.04
N SER A 101 12.60 5.30 8.37
CA SER A 101 12.06 6.35 9.24
C SER A 101 12.71 6.33 10.63
N ARG A 102 12.88 5.14 11.21
CA ARG A 102 13.57 4.99 12.50
C ARG A 102 15.03 5.43 12.43
N LYS A 103 15.77 5.03 11.38
CA LYS A 103 17.17 5.47 11.21
C LYS A 103 17.29 6.99 11.13
N ARG A 104 16.38 7.64 10.40
CA ARG A 104 16.36 9.11 10.28
C ARG A 104 16.00 9.79 11.61
N ALA A 105 15.03 9.24 12.34
CA ALA A 105 14.66 9.75 13.65
C ALA A 105 15.84 9.65 14.66
N VAL A 106 16.62 8.57 14.64
CA VAL A 106 17.82 8.41 15.49
C VAL A 106 18.89 9.44 15.13
N VAL A 107 19.13 9.70 13.85
CA VAL A 107 20.10 10.73 13.42
C VAL A 107 19.64 12.15 13.79
N SER A 108 18.30 12.38 13.84
CA SER A 108 17.72 13.66 14.30
C SER A 108 17.60 13.75 15.82
N LEU A 109 17.74 12.64 16.56
CA LEU A 109 17.52 12.50 18.00
C LEU A 109 18.84 12.33 18.78
N ASP A 110 19.91 12.99 18.38
CA ASP A 110 20.91 13.39 19.38
C ASP A 110 20.30 14.37 20.42
N GLU A 111 19.00 14.67 20.25
CA GLU A 111 18.13 15.42 21.16
C GLU A 111 16.78 14.71 21.36
N LEU A 112 16.62 14.09 22.56
CA LEU A 112 15.35 13.74 23.25
C LEU A 112 14.59 12.44 22.94
N SER A 113 14.80 11.49 23.86
CA SER A 113 13.91 10.55 24.63
C SER A 113 12.58 9.99 24.05
N ASP A 114 12.58 8.67 24.09
CA ASP A 114 11.57 7.72 24.64
C ASP A 114 10.07 7.92 24.36
N SER A 115 9.52 7.07 23.48
CA SER A 115 8.15 6.57 23.60
C SER A 115 7.83 5.41 22.60
N SER A 116 7.05 4.47 23.05
CA SER A 116 6.52 3.21 22.48
C SER A 116 6.56 3.01 20.97
N GLU A 117 7.20 1.90 20.58
CA GLU A 117 7.79 1.61 19.26
C GLU A 117 6.82 1.26 18.12
N ASN A 118 5.53 1.00 18.34
CA ASN A 118 4.69 0.39 17.29
C ASN A 118 3.61 1.29 16.68
N ASP A 119 3.39 2.50 17.18
CA ASP A 119 2.25 3.33 16.78
C ASP A 119 2.63 4.73 16.26
N ARG A 120 3.92 4.98 16.02
CA ARG A 120 4.33 6.26 15.43
C ARG A 120 3.93 6.30 13.95
N PRO A 121 3.25 7.38 13.52
CA PRO A 121 2.99 7.61 12.10
C PRO A 121 4.31 7.62 11.31
N ILE A 122 4.29 7.02 10.14
CA ILE A 122 5.44 7.12 9.22
C ILE A 122 5.38 8.53 8.62
N GLU A 123 6.12 9.46 9.22
CA GLU A 123 6.19 10.84 8.73
C GLU A 123 7.49 11.03 7.95
N PHE A 124 7.34 11.17 6.63
CA PHE A 124 8.39 11.76 5.79
C PHE A 124 7.96 13.18 5.46
N PRO A 125 8.83 14.18 5.61
CA PRO A 125 8.53 15.53 5.13
C PRO A 125 8.32 15.46 3.61
N ILE A 126 7.11 15.81 3.18
CA ILE A 126 6.75 15.88 1.77
C ILE A 126 7.37 17.17 1.23
N THR A 127 8.43 17.03 0.44
CA THR A 127 9.12 18.16 -0.20
C THR A 127 8.78 18.17 -1.70
N GLY A 128 7.95 19.12 -2.13
CA GLY A 128 7.66 19.38 -3.53
C GLY A 128 6.34 18.79 -4.06
N PRO A 129 6.03 18.99 -5.36
CA PRO A 129 4.85 18.41 -6.00
C PRO A 129 4.90 16.88 -5.90
N SER A 130 3.73 16.27 -5.70
CA SER A 130 3.64 14.82 -5.49
C SER A 130 4.30 14.07 -6.65
N PRO A 131 5.25 13.15 -6.37
CA PRO A 131 5.87 12.35 -7.42
C PRO A 131 4.86 11.50 -8.22
N LEU A 132 3.66 11.28 -7.67
CA LEU A 132 2.55 10.59 -8.32
C LEU A 132 1.93 11.41 -9.45
N ASP A 133 1.97 12.74 -9.36
CA ASP A 133 1.51 13.63 -10.43
C ASP A 133 2.34 13.45 -11.71
N GLN A 134 3.57 12.96 -11.58
CA GLN A 134 4.47 12.68 -12.71
C GLN A 134 4.26 11.31 -13.36
N ILE A 135 3.70 10.33 -12.63
CA ILE A 135 3.53 8.95 -13.12
C ILE A 135 2.14 8.73 -13.73
N GLN A 136 1.15 9.57 -13.39
CA GLN A 136 -0.22 9.40 -13.82
C GLN A 136 -0.78 10.73 -14.34
N SER A 137 -0.82 10.88 -15.64
CA SER A 137 -1.47 12.00 -16.31
C SER A 137 -3.00 11.95 -16.14
N GLY A 138 -3.53 12.92 -15.39
CA GLY A 138 -4.96 13.13 -15.20
C GLY A 138 -5.22 14.13 -14.07
N GLU A 139 -5.84 15.26 -14.35
CA GLU A 139 -6.17 16.31 -13.38
C GLU A 139 -6.95 15.76 -12.17
N ASP A 140 -7.85 14.79 -12.40
CA ASP A 140 -8.65 14.13 -11.36
C ASP A 140 -7.81 13.41 -10.30
N ARG A 141 -6.67 12.88 -10.70
CA ARG A 141 -5.80 12.08 -9.83
C ARG A 141 -4.87 12.94 -8.99
N ALA A 142 -4.41 14.06 -9.55
CA ALA A 142 -3.59 15.02 -8.81
C ALA A 142 -4.35 15.60 -7.62
N GLU A 143 -5.62 15.99 -7.81
CA GLU A 143 -6.48 16.49 -6.74
C GLU A 143 -6.73 15.46 -5.65
N VAL A 144 -7.02 14.20 -6.01
CA VAL A 144 -7.22 13.12 -5.03
C VAL A 144 -5.94 12.83 -4.26
N ASN A 145 -4.77 12.86 -4.93
CA ASN A 145 -3.49 12.67 -4.27
C ASN A 145 -3.19 13.79 -3.27
N GLU A 146 -3.45 15.05 -3.65
CA GLU A 146 -3.27 16.19 -2.74
C GLU A 146 -4.13 16.05 -1.48
N VAL A 147 -5.39 15.63 -1.65
CA VAL A 147 -6.29 15.40 -0.51
C VAL A 147 -5.82 14.22 0.36
N LEU A 148 -5.33 13.13 -0.25
CA LEU A 148 -4.77 12.01 0.49
C LEU A 148 -3.55 12.43 1.30
N HIS A 149 -2.71 13.32 0.79
CA HIS A 149 -1.54 13.82 1.52
C HIS A 149 -1.87 14.66 2.75
N LYS A 150 -3.06 15.28 2.80
CA LYS A 150 -3.55 16.01 3.98
C LYS A 150 -4.00 15.10 5.13
N LEU A 151 -4.19 13.79 4.85
CA LEU A 151 -4.59 12.83 5.87
C LEU A 151 -3.42 12.43 6.77
N GLU A 152 -3.75 12.04 8.00
CA GLU A 152 -2.82 11.34 8.87
C GLU A 152 -2.25 10.11 8.16
N SER A 153 -0.92 9.89 8.23
CA SER A 153 -0.20 8.86 7.50
C SER A 153 -0.80 7.45 7.69
N SER A 154 -1.23 7.11 8.90
CA SER A 154 -1.79 5.80 9.22
C SER A 154 -3.18 5.58 8.57
N SER A 155 -4.01 6.61 8.47
CA SER A 155 -5.31 6.56 7.79
C SER A 155 -5.13 6.55 6.27
N ARG A 156 -4.20 7.34 5.75
CA ARG A 156 -3.80 7.36 4.34
C ARG A 156 -3.31 5.98 3.87
N GLU A 157 -2.40 5.34 4.62
CA GLU A 157 -1.90 4.00 4.32
C GLU A 157 -3.04 2.98 4.17
N VAL A 158 -3.99 2.96 5.11
CA VAL A 158 -5.14 2.06 5.08
C VAL A 158 -6.02 2.31 3.85
N LEU A 159 -6.25 3.57 3.48
CA LEU A 159 -7.03 3.93 2.29
C LEU A 159 -6.33 3.48 1.00
N VAL A 160 -5.02 3.70 0.90
CA VAL A 160 -4.24 3.27 -0.27
C VAL A 160 -4.28 1.75 -0.41
N LEU A 161 -4.00 1.00 0.65
CA LEU A 161 -4.06 -0.47 0.62
C LEU A 161 -5.47 -0.99 0.31
N ARG A 162 -6.53 -0.30 0.76
CA ARG A 162 -7.91 -0.72 0.52
C ARG A 162 -8.40 -0.43 -0.88
N PHE A 163 -8.18 0.80 -1.39
CA PHE A 163 -8.82 1.28 -2.62
C PHE A 163 -7.92 1.23 -3.84
N TYR A 164 -6.60 1.35 -3.68
CA TYR A 164 -5.65 1.22 -4.79
C TYR A 164 -5.10 -0.19 -4.94
N GLU A 165 -4.88 -0.89 -3.81
CA GLU A 165 -4.30 -2.23 -3.82
C GLU A 165 -5.35 -3.33 -3.59
N GLU A 166 -6.61 -2.95 -3.34
CA GLU A 166 -7.79 -3.83 -3.22
C GLU A 166 -7.64 -4.91 -2.14
N LEU A 167 -6.84 -4.63 -1.11
CA LEU A 167 -6.67 -5.58 -0.01
C LEU A 167 -7.92 -5.61 0.90
N SER A 168 -8.22 -6.78 1.45
CA SER A 168 -9.20 -6.93 2.53
C SER A 168 -8.70 -6.27 3.82
N LEU A 169 -9.61 -5.98 4.74
CA LEU A 169 -9.21 -5.37 6.02
C LEU A 169 -8.32 -6.30 6.86
N GLU A 170 -8.50 -7.60 6.72
CA GLU A 170 -7.68 -8.64 7.34
C GLU A 170 -6.26 -8.65 6.76
N GLU A 171 -6.12 -8.54 5.44
CA GLU A 171 -4.82 -8.42 4.77
C GLU A 171 -4.12 -7.11 5.16
N ILE A 172 -4.85 -6.00 5.21
CA ILE A 172 -4.32 -4.71 5.69
C ILE A 172 -3.85 -4.81 7.15
N ALA A 173 -4.58 -5.52 8.01
CA ALA A 173 -4.16 -5.78 9.38
C ALA A 173 -2.83 -6.56 9.41
N GLY A 174 -2.66 -7.52 8.51
CA GLY A 174 -1.40 -8.27 8.33
C GLY A 174 -0.25 -7.39 7.86
N VAL A 175 -0.47 -6.55 6.83
CA VAL A 175 0.54 -5.61 6.31
C VAL A 175 0.95 -4.58 7.35
N THR A 176 -0.03 -3.95 8.01
CA THR A 176 0.20 -2.86 8.96
C THR A 176 0.60 -3.34 10.35
N LYS A 177 0.48 -4.65 10.62
CA LYS A 177 0.66 -5.25 11.95
C LYS A 177 -0.21 -4.60 13.03
N ALA A 178 -1.38 -4.11 12.63
CA ALA A 178 -2.35 -3.47 13.50
C ALA A 178 -3.56 -4.38 13.73
N PRO A 179 -4.23 -4.33 14.88
CA PRO A 179 -5.50 -5.02 15.10
C PRO A 179 -6.55 -4.63 14.06
N LEU A 180 -7.42 -5.56 13.68
CA LEU A 180 -8.49 -5.31 12.69
C LEU A 180 -9.40 -4.14 13.10
N SER A 181 -9.67 -3.98 14.40
CA SER A 181 -10.42 -2.85 14.94
C SER A 181 -9.73 -1.51 14.68
N THR A 182 -8.40 -1.47 14.82
CA THR A 182 -7.58 -0.29 14.51
C THR A 182 -7.61 0.02 13.01
N VAL A 183 -7.49 -1.00 12.14
CA VAL A 183 -7.61 -0.82 10.69
C VAL A 183 -8.98 -0.25 10.32
N LYS A 184 -10.07 -0.78 10.88
CA LYS A 184 -11.42 -0.25 10.68
C LYS A 184 -11.54 1.20 11.12
N SER A 185 -11.04 1.55 12.30
CA SER A 185 -11.13 2.92 12.81
C SER A 185 -10.30 3.90 11.96
N ARG A 186 -9.11 3.50 11.48
CA ARG A 186 -8.28 4.28 10.56
C ARG A 186 -8.98 4.49 9.21
N LEU A 187 -9.61 3.43 8.67
CA LEU A 187 -10.40 3.52 7.44
C LEU A 187 -11.54 4.53 7.56
N TYR A 188 -12.38 4.41 8.60
CA TYR A 188 -13.50 5.32 8.80
C TYR A 188 -13.06 6.77 9.06
N ARG A 189 -11.97 6.96 9.80
CA ARG A 189 -11.39 8.29 10.04
C ARG A 189 -10.92 8.92 8.73
N GLY A 190 -10.19 8.16 7.92
CA GLY A 190 -9.73 8.60 6.61
C GLY A 190 -10.89 8.95 5.67
N LEU A 191 -11.91 8.10 5.57
CA LEU A 191 -13.10 8.37 4.74
C LEU A 191 -13.87 9.62 5.22
N SER A 192 -14.00 9.80 6.53
CA SER A 192 -14.67 10.98 7.10
C SER A 192 -13.91 12.27 6.79
N ALA A 193 -12.57 12.22 6.80
CA ALA A 193 -11.74 13.36 6.46
C ALA A 193 -11.72 13.66 4.94
N LEU A 194 -11.84 12.63 4.09
CA LEU A 194 -11.90 12.78 2.63
C LEU A 194 -13.24 13.39 2.16
N LYS A 195 -14.34 13.06 2.82
CA LYS A 195 -15.67 13.42 2.37
C LYS A 195 -15.83 14.94 2.06
N PRO A 196 -15.48 15.87 2.96
CA PRO A 196 -15.64 17.30 2.68
C PRO A 196 -14.72 17.79 1.54
N GLU A 197 -13.55 17.22 1.38
CA GLU A 197 -12.63 17.59 0.30
C GLU A 197 -13.14 17.12 -1.07
N ILE A 198 -13.67 15.90 -1.15
CA ILE A 198 -14.30 15.38 -2.37
C ILE A 198 -15.56 16.20 -2.73
N GLU A 199 -16.34 16.61 -1.75
CA GLU A 199 -17.52 17.48 -1.97
C GLU A 199 -17.11 18.86 -2.52
N LYS A 200 -16.02 19.45 -2.05
CA LYS A 200 -15.44 20.69 -2.59
C LYS A 200 -15.01 20.53 -4.05
N ILE A 201 -14.25 19.50 -4.36
CA ILE A 201 -13.80 19.18 -5.73
C ILE A 201 -15.01 19.07 -6.67
N ARG A 202 -16.03 18.33 -6.25
CA ARG A 202 -17.28 18.18 -7.03
C ARG A 202 -17.99 19.51 -7.25
N ALA A 203 -18.09 20.36 -6.22
CA ALA A 203 -18.74 21.65 -6.30
C ALA A 203 -18.03 22.60 -7.28
N THR A 204 -16.69 22.63 -7.24
CA THR A 204 -15.87 23.44 -8.16
C THR A 204 -16.09 23.02 -9.62
N ARG A 205 -16.04 21.73 -9.91
CA ARG A 205 -16.26 21.19 -11.26
C ARG A 205 -17.67 21.45 -11.80
N TRP A 206 -18.67 21.34 -10.91
CA TRP A 206 -20.05 21.65 -11.31
C TRP A 206 -20.22 23.12 -11.68
N SER A 207 -19.52 24.03 -10.98
CA SER A 207 -19.50 25.46 -11.25
C SER A 207 -18.81 25.80 -12.59
N GLU A 208 -17.76 25.06 -12.97
CA GLU A 208 -17.02 25.27 -14.21
C GLU A 208 -17.71 24.63 -15.44
N ALA A 209 -18.56 23.62 -15.23
CA ALA A 209 -19.27 22.90 -16.29
C ALA A 209 -20.63 23.55 -16.66
N THR A 210 -21.07 24.59 -15.93
CA THR A 210 -22.34 25.27 -16.20
C THR A 210 -22.04 26.65 -16.78
N PRO A 211 -22.25 26.84 -18.11
CA PRO A 211 -22.02 28.13 -18.80
C PRO A 211 -23.00 29.22 -18.37
#